data_1f8cf2a1016a7a49b3cca2b8f1d11900
#
_entry.id   1f8cf2a1016a7a49b3cca2b8f1d11900
#
_cell.length_a   1.000
_cell.length_b   1.000
_cell.length_c   1.000
_cell.angle_alpha   90.00
_cell.angle_beta   90.00
_cell.angle_gamma   90.00
#
_symmetry.space_group_name_H-M   'P 1'
#
loop_
_entity.id
_entity.type
_entity.pdbx_description
1 polymer ?
#
loop_
_entity_poly.entity_id
_entity_poly.type
_entity_poly.pdbx_seq_one_letter_code
_entity_poly.pdbx_strand_id
1 'polypeptide(L)'
;IAYLANREKLDEKKEDVIILHSHEEAVRSKQMHAENFRLIEIESNKIKAATILQPIGDKCIVVNPPFPTMTTEELDSIYNLPFQYHPHPKYKNKHIPAYEMIRFSVCMHRGCFGGCSFCTISAHQGKQITSRSEESILKQINQLKDLPDWKGYLSDLGGPSANMYGMHGKNMSLCEKCARPSCLHPSICKNLN
;
A
#
# COMPACT_ATOMS: atom_id res chain seq x y z
N ILE A 1 -9.51 7.14 -3.59
CA ILE A 1 -9.60 8.24 -4.59
C ILE A 1 -9.95 9.51 -3.84
N ALA A 2 -9.23 10.62 -4.12
CA ALA A 2 -9.53 11.94 -3.57
C ALA A 2 -10.15 12.83 -4.66
N TYR A 3 -11.08 13.69 -4.27
CA TYR A 3 -11.72 14.66 -5.15
C TYR A 3 -12.17 15.91 -4.38
N LEU A 4 -12.46 16.99 -5.10
CA LEU A 4 -12.96 18.23 -4.55
C LEU A 4 -14.48 18.30 -4.70
N ALA A 5 -15.20 18.61 -3.62
CA ALA A 5 -16.64 18.76 -3.59
C ALA A 5 -17.07 20.08 -2.97
N ASN A 6 -18.28 20.55 -3.25
CA ASN A 6 -18.88 21.65 -2.52
C ASN A 6 -19.31 21.17 -1.12
N ARG A 7 -18.93 21.89 -0.09
CA ARG A 7 -19.16 21.49 1.31
C ARG A 7 -20.65 21.30 1.64
N GLU A 8 -21.49 22.16 1.12
CA GLU A 8 -22.95 22.11 1.33
C GLU A 8 -23.63 20.81 0.86
N LYS A 9 -22.96 20.08 -0.06
CA LYS A 9 -23.47 18.81 -0.60
C LYS A 9 -23.02 17.57 0.15
N LEU A 10 -22.18 17.75 1.17
CA LEU A 10 -21.59 16.67 1.96
C LEU A 10 -22.37 16.46 3.25
N ASP A 11 -22.65 15.22 3.57
CA ASP A 11 -23.20 14.83 4.86
C ASP A 11 -22.07 14.57 5.86
N GLU A 12 -21.72 15.64 6.59
CA GLU A 12 -20.65 15.61 7.61
C GLU A 12 -21.04 14.79 8.86
N LYS A 13 -22.31 14.36 8.98
CA LYS A 13 -22.84 13.64 10.15
C LYS A 13 -22.87 12.13 10.01
N LYS A 14 -22.41 11.59 8.89
CA LYS A 14 -22.32 10.14 8.70
C LYS A 14 -21.34 9.53 9.70
N GLU A 15 -21.66 8.36 10.23
CA GLU A 15 -20.81 7.63 11.20
C GLU A 15 -19.43 7.27 10.64
N ASP A 16 -19.32 7.12 9.34
CA ASP A 16 -18.08 6.73 8.64
C ASP A 16 -17.32 7.93 8.06
N VAL A 17 -17.46 9.11 8.66
CA VAL A 17 -16.80 10.33 8.19
C VAL A 17 -15.95 10.94 9.31
N ILE A 18 -14.71 11.30 8.96
CA ILE A 18 -13.79 12.05 9.81
C ILE A 18 -13.53 13.42 9.17
N ILE A 19 -13.77 14.46 9.93
CA ILE A 19 -13.51 15.83 9.51
C ILE A 19 -12.17 16.28 10.11
N LEU A 20 -11.25 16.69 9.26
CA LEU A 20 -9.98 17.29 9.65
C LEU A 20 -10.15 18.78 9.92
N HIS A 21 -9.19 19.38 10.65
CA HIS A 21 -9.02 20.83 10.64
C HIS A 21 -8.89 21.32 9.20
N SER A 22 -9.46 22.47 8.91
CA SER A 22 -9.41 23.07 7.58
C SER A 22 -7.97 23.26 7.09
N HIS A 23 -7.81 23.41 5.79
CA HIS A 23 -6.50 23.73 5.20
C HIS A 23 -5.91 25.01 5.81
N GLU A 24 -6.74 26.06 5.95
CA GLU A 24 -6.34 27.35 6.49
C GLU A 24 -5.87 27.26 7.95
N GLU A 25 -6.56 26.47 8.77
CA GLU A 25 -6.18 26.21 10.16
C GLU A 25 -4.88 25.42 10.24
N ALA A 26 -4.74 24.36 9.43
CA ALA A 26 -3.55 23.51 9.42
C ALA A 26 -2.30 24.27 8.95
N VAL A 27 -2.44 25.21 8.01
CA VAL A 27 -1.32 26.07 7.56
C VAL A 27 -0.88 27.04 8.65
N ARG A 28 -1.81 27.53 9.47
CA ARG A 28 -1.52 28.50 10.54
C ARG A 28 -1.05 27.88 11.85
N SER A 29 -1.37 26.62 12.09
CA SER A 29 -1.10 25.92 13.35
C SER A 29 -0.42 24.57 13.12
N LYS A 30 0.83 24.47 13.58
CA LYS A 30 1.58 23.19 13.57
C LYS A 30 0.87 22.10 14.37
N GLN A 31 0.14 22.47 15.44
CA GLN A 31 -0.60 21.52 16.25
C GLN A 31 -1.77 20.92 15.45
N MET A 32 -2.59 21.76 14.80
CA MET A 32 -3.70 21.30 13.97
C MET A 32 -3.23 20.46 12.79
N HIS A 33 -2.09 20.85 12.19
CA HIS A 33 -1.45 20.02 11.15
C HIS A 33 -1.04 18.65 11.69
N ALA A 34 -0.44 18.58 12.87
CA ALA A 34 -0.05 17.33 13.51
C ALA A 34 -1.26 16.45 13.88
N GLU A 35 -2.37 17.06 14.34
CA GLU A 35 -3.63 16.36 14.63
C GLU A 35 -4.25 15.78 13.34
N ASN A 36 -4.28 16.55 12.26
CA ASN A 36 -4.70 16.05 10.94
C ASN A 36 -3.85 14.85 10.50
N PHE A 37 -2.53 14.97 10.60
CA PHE A 37 -1.61 13.88 10.25
C PHE A 37 -1.90 12.63 11.09
N ARG A 38 -2.09 12.77 12.40
CA ARG A 38 -2.42 11.65 13.29
C ARG A 38 -3.71 10.94 12.88
N LEU A 39 -4.75 11.69 12.52
CA LEU A 39 -6.01 11.10 12.06
C LEU A 39 -5.85 10.38 10.73
N ILE A 40 -5.12 10.95 9.78
CA ILE A 40 -4.81 10.32 8.48
C ILE A 40 -4.03 9.02 8.70
N GLU A 41 -3.02 9.03 9.57
CA GLU A 41 -2.22 7.84 9.89
C GLU A 41 -3.09 6.73 10.52
N ILE A 42 -3.98 7.07 11.43
CA ILE A 42 -4.89 6.10 12.05
C ILE A 42 -5.78 5.46 10.99
N GLU A 43 -6.41 6.26 10.13
CA GLU A 43 -7.31 5.75 9.09
C GLU A 43 -6.58 4.93 8.03
N SER A 44 -5.39 5.34 7.60
CA SER A 44 -4.59 4.60 6.62
C SER A 44 -4.19 3.18 7.09
N ASN A 45 -4.21 2.95 8.40
CA ASN A 45 -3.87 1.65 9.00
C ASN A 45 -5.07 0.73 9.27
N LYS A 46 -6.29 1.21 9.07
CA LYS A 46 -7.50 0.41 9.27
C LYS A 46 -7.86 -0.42 8.04
N ILE A 47 -8.41 -1.61 8.24
CA ILE A 47 -9.01 -2.41 7.16
C ILE A 47 -10.31 -1.74 6.66
N LYS A 48 -11.11 -1.23 7.61
CA LYS A 48 -12.34 -0.46 7.34
C LYS A 48 -12.08 0.99 7.76
N ALA A 49 -11.56 1.79 6.85
CA ALA A 49 -11.28 3.20 7.08
C ALA A 49 -12.52 4.06 6.82
N ALA A 50 -12.60 5.19 7.51
CA ALA A 50 -13.61 6.21 7.25
C ALA A 50 -13.26 7.06 6.02
N THR A 51 -14.27 7.75 5.48
CA THR A 51 -14.05 8.85 4.54
C THR A 51 -13.46 10.04 5.29
N ILE A 52 -12.39 10.63 4.78
CA ILE A 52 -11.77 11.81 5.37
C ILE A 52 -12.21 13.05 4.59
N LEU A 53 -12.65 14.07 5.30
CA LEU A 53 -13.03 15.37 4.78
C LEU A 53 -12.08 16.44 5.31
N GLN A 54 -11.47 17.23 4.41
CA GLN A 54 -10.72 18.42 4.80
C GLN A 54 -11.34 19.67 4.17
N PRO A 55 -11.93 20.57 4.98
CA PRO A 55 -12.46 21.84 4.49
C PRO A 55 -11.36 22.73 3.90
N ILE A 56 -11.68 23.42 2.82
CA ILE A 56 -10.86 24.45 2.17
C ILE A 56 -11.78 25.52 1.56
N GLY A 57 -11.91 26.67 2.23
CA GLY A 57 -12.89 27.68 1.88
C GLY A 57 -14.33 27.14 1.85
N ASP A 58 -15.01 27.35 0.72
CA ASP A 58 -16.37 26.86 0.44
C ASP A 58 -16.42 25.40 -0.06
N LYS A 59 -15.26 24.77 -0.25
CA LYS A 59 -15.10 23.40 -0.74
C LYS A 59 -14.57 22.48 0.32
N CYS A 60 -14.52 21.20 -0.03
CA CYS A 60 -13.95 20.16 0.81
C CYS A 60 -13.19 19.15 -0.04
N ILE A 61 -11.98 18.80 0.38
CA ILE A 61 -11.28 17.64 -0.16
C ILE A 61 -11.88 16.40 0.50
N VAL A 62 -12.40 15.51 -0.33
CA VAL A 62 -12.97 14.22 0.09
C VAL A 62 -11.96 13.14 -0.25
N VAL A 63 -11.51 12.39 0.74
CA VAL A 63 -10.66 11.22 0.56
C VAL A 63 -11.45 9.98 0.91
N ASN A 64 -11.83 9.22 -0.10
CA ASN A 64 -12.52 7.95 0.11
C ASN A 64 -11.61 6.92 0.78
N PRO A 65 -12.18 5.97 1.53
CA PRO A 65 -11.42 4.84 2.06
C PRO A 65 -10.61 4.14 0.98
N PRO A 66 -9.49 3.51 1.32
CA PRO A 66 -8.75 2.68 0.39
C PRO A 66 -9.63 1.53 -0.11
N PHE A 67 -9.32 1.03 -1.30
CA PHE A 67 -9.95 -0.19 -1.81
C PHE A 67 -9.63 -1.35 -0.86
N PRO A 68 -10.56 -2.31 -0.69
CA PRO A 68 -10.30 -3.50 0.11
C PRO A 68 -9.01 -4.22 -0.31
N THR A 69 -8.32 -4.83 0.64
CA THR A 69 -7.12 -5.62 0.37
C THR A 69 -7.46 -6.73 -0.63
N MET A 70 -6.66 -6.85 -1.70
CA MET A 70 -6.83 -7.88 -2.72
C MET A 70 -6.74 -9.28 -2.10
N THR A 71 -7.44 -10.23 -2.70
CA THR A 71 -7.21 -11.66 -2.43
C THR A 71 -5.96 -12.18 -3.14
N THR A 72 -5.51 -13.37 -2.79
CA THR A 72 -4.41 -14.06 -3.50
C THR A 72 -4.74 -14.25 -4.97
N GLU A 73 -5.97 -14.66 -5.29
CA GLU A 73 -6.45 -14.90 -6.65
C GLU A 73 -6.46 -13.62 -7.48
N GLU A 74 -6.93 -12.50 -6.89
CA GLU A 74 -6.91 -11.20 -7.55
C GLU A 74 -5.47 -10.75 -7.83
N LEU A 75 -4.57 -10.89 -6.86
CA LEU A 75 -3.18 -10.54 -7.03
C LEU A 75 -2.51 -11.41 -8.09
N ASP A 76 -2.74 -12.71 -8.07
CA ASP A 76 -2.23 -13.67 -9.07
C ASP A 76 -2.73 -13.34 -10.47
N SER A 77 -4.00 -12.93 -10.62
CA SER A 77 -4.56 -12.54 -11.92
C SER A 77 -3.81 -11.37 -12.54
N ILE A 78 -3.35 -10.41 -11.72
CA ILE A 78 -2.52 -9.28 -12.18
C ILE A 78 -1.14 -9.76 -12.63
N TYR A 79 -0.50 -10.64 -11.86
CA TYR A 79 0.81 -11.19 -12.22
C TYR A 79 0.78 -12.17 -13.40
N ASN A 80 -0.40 -12.70 -13.74
CA ASN A 80 -0.63 -13.53 -14.92
C ASN A 80 -0.83 -12.75 -16.22
N LEU A 81 -0.89 -11.41 -16.17
CA LEU A 81 -0.92 -10.59 -17.39
C LEU A 81 0.33 -10.83 -18.24
N PRO A 82 0.25 -10.65 -19.58
CA PRO A 82 1.34 -10.96 -20.49
C PRO A 82 2.47 -9.93 -20.45
N PHE A 83 3.15 -9.85 -19.32
CA PHE A 83 4.32 -8.98 -19.16
C PHE A 83 5.48 -9.46 -20.01
N GLN A 84 6.14 -8.53 -20.70
CA GLN A 84 7.27 -8.84 -21.60
C GLN A 84 8.63 -8.85 -20.89
N TYR A 85 8.73 -8.28 -19.69
CA TYR A 85 9.97 -8.14 -18.91
C TYR A 85 11.12 -7.43 -19.64
N HIS A 86 10.81 -6.62 -20.63
CA HIS A 86 11.75 -5.82 -21.40
C HIS A 86 11.47 -4.34 -21.29
N PRO A 87 12.50 -3.47 -21.42
CA PRO A 87 12.29 -2.04 -21.53
C PRO A 87 11.40 -1.69 -22.71
N HIS A 88 10.61 -0.63 -22.56
CA HIS A 88 9.79 -0.12 -23.66
C HIS A 88 10.66 0.22 -24.89
N PRO A 89 10.24 -0.03 -26.14
CA PRO A 89 11.03 0.18 -27.36
C PRO A 89 11.62 1.60 -27.51
N LYS A 90 11.01 2.62 -26.93
CA LYS A 90 11.56 3.99 -26.91
C LYS A 90 12.93 4.10 -26.24
N TYR A 91 13.30 3.12 -25.41
CA TYR A 91 14.59 3.06 -24.73
C TYR A 91 15.63 2.17 -25.45
N LYS A 92 15.34 1.76 -26.68
CA LYS A 92 16.28 0.99 -27.49
C LYS A 92 17.65 1.67 -27.50
N ASN A 93 18.70 0.92 -27.24
CA ASN A 93 20.09 1.39 -27.13
C ASN A 93 20.38 2.37 -25.97
N LYS A 94 19.48 2.47 -24.99
CA LYS A 94 19.73 3.23 -23.75
C LYS A 94 19.95 2.27 -22.59
N HIS A 95 21.03 2.48 -21.85
CA HIS A 95 21.25 1.77 -20.59
C HIS A 95 20.32 2.33 -19.51
N ILE A 96 19.58 1.46 -18.82
CA ILE A 96 18.66 1.81 -17.73
C ILE A 96 19.14 1.11 -16.46
N PRO A 97 19.90 1.79 -15.57
CA PRO A 97 20.48 1.16 -14.39
C PRO A 97 19.43 0.49 -13.48
N ALA A 98 18.27 1.14 -13.29
CA ALA A 98 17.20 0.57 -12.48
C ALA A 98 16.65 -0.75 -13.06
N TYR A 99 16.52 -0.85 -14.38
CA TYR A 99 16.11 -2.11 -15.02
C TYR A 99 17.13 -3.23 -14.78
N GLU A 100 18.43 -2.93 -14.91
CA GLU A 100 19.48 -3.92 -14.67
C GLU A 100 19.46 -4.47 -13.23
N MET A 101 19.07 -3.64 -12.27
CA MET A 101 18.98 -4.06 -10.85
C MET A 101 17.80 -4.99 -10.59
N ILE A 102 16.64 -4.74 -11.23
CA ILE A 102 15.36 -5.37 -10.84
C ILE A 102 14.84 -6.42 -11.83
N ARG A 103 15.40 -6.53 -13.04
CA ARG A 103 14.83 -7.34 -14.12
C ARG A 103 14.64 -8.83 -13.80
N PHE A 104 15.44 -9.37 -12.88
CA PHE A 104 15.33 -10.74 -12.40
C PHE A 104 14.87 -10.81 -10.94
N SER A 105 14.14 -9.80 -10.46
CA SER A 105 13.50 -9.83 -9.15
C SER A 105 12.05 -10.30 -9.26
N VAL A 106 11.60 -11.01 -8.24
CA VAL A 106 10.22 -11.52 -8.12
C VAL A 106 9.62 -11.03 -6.83
N CYS A 107 8.53 -10.27 -6.92
CA CYS A 107 7.78 -9.82 -5.78
C CYS A 107 6.74 -10.88 -5.39
N MET A 108 6.83 -11.40 -4.16
CA MET A 108 5.97 -12.49 -3.68
C MET A 108 4.72 -12.00 -2.95
N HIS A 109 4.72 -10.77 -2.44
CA HIS A 109 3.59 -10.22 -1.69
C HIS A 109 3.51 -8.70 -1.82
N ARG A 110 2.38 -8.12 -1.45
CA ARG A 110 2.13 -6.69 -1.30
C ARG A 110 1.79 -6.37 0.15
N GLY A 111 1.96 -5.10 0.51
CA GLY A 111 1.73 -4.62 1.86
C GLY A 111 2.97 -4.66 2.75
N CYS A 112 2.93 -3.92 3.85
CA CYS A 112 3.98 -3.90 4.86
C CYS A 112 3.42 -3.43 6.20
N PHE A 113 3.49 -4.28 7.23
CA PHE A 113 3.05 -3.93 8.58
C PHE A 113 4.17 -3.38 9.48
N GLY A 114 5.31 -3.02 8.88
CA GLY A 114 6.46 -2.46 9.61
C GLY A 114 6.16 -1.13 10.30
N GLY A 115 5.47 -0.21 9.60
CA GLY A 115 5.10 1.10 10.13
C GLY A 115 6.31 1.95 10.55
N CYS A 116 7.43 1.84 9.84
CA CYS A 116 8.64 2.62 10.11
C CYS A 116 8.37 4.11 9.85
N SER A 117 8.78 4.98 10.78
CA SER A 117 8.46 6.41 10.75
C SER A 117 9.01 7.19 9.54
N PHE A 118 10.03 6.67 8.88
CA PHE A 118 10.65 7.25 7.69
C PHE A 118 10.12 6.67 6.37
N CYS A 119 9.26 5.63 6.42
CA CYS A 119 8.90 4.83 5.26
C CYS A 119 7.42 4.98 4.92
N THR A 120 7.11 5.20 3.65
CA THR A 120 5.74 5.35 3.14
C THR A 120 5.17 4.08 2.51
N ILE A 121 5.88 2.95 2.55
CA ILE A 121 5.43 1.71 1.90
C ILE A 121 4.09 1.23 2.46
N SER A 122 3.91 1.25 3.79
CA SER A 122 2.63 0.85 4.40
C SER A 122 1.48 1.79 4.04
N ALA A 123 1.74 3.09 3.89
CA ALA A 123 0.74 4.04 3.42
C ALA A 123 0.41 3.86 1.93
N HIS A 124 1.41 3.49 1.11
CA HIS A 124 1.25 3.31 -0.34
C HIS A 124 0.63 1.96 -0.72
N GLN A 125 1.07 0.86 -0.10
CA GLN A 125 0.64 -0.50 -0.44
C GLN A 125 -0.36 -1.11 0.55
N GLY A 126 -0.63 -0.41 1.65
CA GLY A 126 -1.42 -0.91 2.76
C GLY A 126 -0.58 -1.67 3.79
N LYS A 127 -1.15 -1.82 4.98
CA LYS A 127 -0.55 -2.54 6.10
C LYS A 127 -0.77 -4.05 6.00
N GLN A 128 -1.89 -4.46 5.39
CA GLN A 128 -2.23 -5.88 5.27
C GLN A 128 -1.39 -6.54 4.18
N ILE A 129 -0.95 -7.76 4.45
CA ILE A 129 -0.17 -8.52 3.48
C ILE A 129 -1.12 -9.33 2.61
N THR A 130 -0.95 -9.20 1.31
CA THR A 130 -1.50 -10.14 0.32
C THR A 130 -0.35 -10.87 -0.34
N SER A 131 -0.31 -12.17 -0.18
CA SER A 131 0.71 -13.04 -0.77
C SER A 131 0.21 -13.64 -2.07
N ARG A 132 1.10 -13.82 -3.03
CA ARG A 132 0.85 -14.59 -4.25
C ARG A 132 0.85 -16.08 -3.93
N SER A 133 0.19 -16.88 -4.75
CA SER A 133 0.34 -18.33 -4.69
C SER A 133 1.75 -18.77 -5.13
N GLU A 134 2.20 -19.92 -4.64
CA GLU A 134 3.47 -20.51 -5.08
C GLU A 134 3.46 -20.80 -6.59
N GLU A 135 2.32 -21.24 -7.12
CA GLU A 135 2.14 -21.48 -8.56
C GLU A 135 2.39 -20.21 -9.39
N SER A 136 1.81 -19.09 -8.98
CA SER A 136 2.00 -17.80 -9.65
C SER A 136 3.47 -17.36 -9.61
N ILE A 137 4.14 -17.54 -8.48
CA ILE A 137 5.55 -17.19 -8.30
C ILE A 137 6.44 -18.07 -9.19
N LEU A 138 6.24 -19.39 -9.16
CA LEU A 138 7.01 -20.34 -9.96
C LEU A 138 6.80 -20.13 -11.48
N LYS A 139 5.57 -19.81 -11.89
CA LYS A 139 5.27 -19.45 -13.28
C LYS A 139 6.10 -18.26 -13.74
N GLN A 140 6.14 -17.19 -12.94
CA GLN A 140 6.96 -16.00 -13.26
C GLN A 140 8.45 -16.35 -13.31
N ILE A 141 8.97 -17.14 -12.37
CA ILE A 141 10.38 -17.57 -12.37
C ILE A 141 10.71 -18.31 -13.66
N ASN A 142 9.83 -19.21 -14.11
CA ASN A 142 10.04 -19.92 -15.36
C ASN A 142 10.04 -18.96 -16.56
N GLN A 143 9.13 -18.00 -16.63
CA GLN A 143 9.16 -16.97 -17.68
C GLN A 143 10.45 -16.15 -17.69
N LEU A 144 11.00 -15.82 -16.51
CA LEU A 144 12.27 -15.09 -16.41
C LEU A 144 13.46 -15.95 -16.87
N LYS A 145 13.43 -17.26 -16.63
CA LYS A 145 14.47 -18.21 -17.09
C LYS A 145 14.53 -18.31 -18.62
N ASP A 146 13.42 -18.07 -19.30
CA ASP A 146 13.32 -18.14 -20.77
C ASP A 146 13.83 -16.84 -21.44
N LEU A 147 14.18 -15.81 -20.68
CA LEU A 147 14.72 -14.58 -21.23
C LEU A 147 16.15 -14.78 -21.77
N PRO A 148 16.49 -14.18 -22.93
CA PRO A 148 17.79 -14.42 -23.60
C PRO A 148 19.02 -14.05 -22.77
N ASP A 149 18.86 -13.13 -21.82
CA ASP A 149 19.93 -12.60 -20.98
C ASP A 149 19.87 -13.11 -19.52
N TRP A 150 19.14 -14.21 -19.29
CA TRP A 150 19.10 -14.89 -18.02
C TRP A 150 20.49 -15.34 -17.55
N LYS A 151 20.85 -14.98 -16.32
CA LYS A 151 22.19 -15.23 -15.75
C LYS A 151 22.25 -16.43 -14.80
N GLY A 152 21.18 -17.23 -14.71
CA GLY A 152 21.14 -18.40 -13.84
C GLY A 152 20.74 -18.13 -12.39
N TYR A 153 20.36 -16.89 -12.03
CA TYR A 153 19.96 -16.53 -10.67
C TYR A 153 18.90 -15.42 -10.65
N LEU A 154 18.11 -15.38 -9.59
CA LEU A 154 17.23 -14.27 -9.28
C LEU A 154 18.03 -13.21 -8.50
N SER A 155 17.85 -11.94 -8.85
CA SER A 155 18.48 -10.83 -8.12
C SER A 155 17.77 -10.56 -6.79
N ASP A 156 16.48 -10.84 -6.71
CA ASP A 156 15.67 -10.74 -5.49
C ASP A 156 14.45 -11.64 -5.56
N LEU A 157 14.06 -12.19 -4.41
CA LEU A 157 12.82 -12.94 -4.20
C LEU A 157 12.24 -12.53 -2.86
N GLY A 158 11.28 -11.62 -2.86
CA GLY A 158 10.81 -11.02 -1.61
C GLY A 158 9.58 -10.15 -1.75
N GLY A 159 9.43 -9.24 -0.80
CA GLY A 159 8.38 -8.25 -0.75
C GLY A 159 8.89 -6.83 -0.98
N PRO A 160 8.03 -5.82 -0.86
CA PRO A 160 8.39 -4.43 -1.14
C PRO A 160 9.43 -3.83 -0.17
N SER A 161 9.65 -4.42 1.01
CA SER A 161 10.61 -3.92 2.00
C SER A 161 11.33 -5.05 2.72
N ALA A 162 10.58 -5.91 3.40
CA ALA A 162 11.07 -7.09 4.10
C ALA A 162 10.20 -8.27 3.68
N ASN A 163 10.75 -9.48 3.77
CA ASN A 163 9.96 -10.67 3.47
C ASN A 163 8.91 -10.89 4.56
N MET A 164 7.65 -10.64 4.20
CA MET A 164 6.47 -10.86 5.03
C MET A 164 5.51 -11.85 4.35
N TYR A 165 6.04 -12.69 3.47
CA TYR A 165 5.25 -13.68 2.72
C TYR A 165 4.50 -14.63 3.66
N GLY A 166 3.22 -14.82 3.40
CA GLY A 166 2.34 -15.68 4.20
C GLY A 166 1.96 -15.12 5.58
N MET A 167 2.52 -13.97 6.00
CA MET A 167 2.24 -13.40 7.32
C MET A 167 0.90 -12.68 7.35
N HIS A 168 0.13 -12.92 8.41
CA HIS A 168 -1.19 -12.34 8.61
C HIS A 168 -1.58 -12.33 10.10
N GLY A 169 -2.71 -11.74 10.44
CA GLY A 169 -3.26 -11.84 11.80
C GLY A 169 -3.92 -13.20 12.01
N LYS A 170 -3.61 -13.89 13.12
CA LYS A 170 -4.25 -15.15 13.50
C LYS A 170 -5.77 -15.02 13.64
N ASN A 171 -6.22 -13.89 14.14
CA ASN A 171 -7.63 -13.52 14.24
C ASN A 171 -7.86 -12.19 13.51
N MET A 172 -8.47 -12.26 12.33
CA MET A 172 -8.73 -11.09 11.48
C MET A 172 -9.73 -10.12 12.11
N SER A 173 -10.67 -10.57 12.94
CA SER A 173 -11.61 -9.67 13.62
C SER A 173 -10.91 -8.69 14.58
N LEU A 174 -9.76 -9.08 15.13
CA LEU A 174 -8.91 -8.17 15.90
C LEU A 174 -8.19 -7.16 14.99
N CYS A 175 -7.77 -7.59 13.81
CA CYS A 175 -7.12 -6.72 12.83
C CYS A 175 -8.09 -5.67 12.27
N GLU A 176 -9.36 -6.01 12.05
CA GLU A 176 -10.38 -5.06 11.57
C GLU A 176 -10.56 -3.85 12.49
N LYS A 177 -10.43 -4.04 13.80
CA LYS A 177 -10.57 -3.00 14.82
C LYS A 177 -9.24 -2.32 15.18
N CYS A 178 -8.13 -2.81 14.63
CA CYS A 178 -6.79 -2.37 15.01
C CYS A 178 -6.43 -1.06 14.31
N ALA A 179 -6.05 -0.04 15.09
CA ALA A 179 -5.56 1.25 14.61
C ALA A 179 -4.03 1.42 14.81
N ARG A 180 -3.30 0.36 15.19
CA ARG A 180 -1.84 0.45 15.39
C ARG A 180 -1.15 0.70 14.06
N PRO A 181 -0.22 1.65 13.96
CA PRO A 181 0.56 1.90 12.74
C PRO A 181 1.55 0.76 12.42
N SER A 182 1.96 -0.02 13.44
CA SER A 182 2.92 -1.10 13.30
C SER A 182 2.47 -2.37 14.02
N CYS A 183 2.70 -3.54 13.40
CA CYS A 183 2.58 -4.83 14.08
C CYS A 183 3.88 -5.25 14.80
N LEU A 184 4.97 -4.50 14.62
CA LEU A 184 6.30 -4.80 15.17
C LEU A 184 6.68 -3.87 16.32
N HIS A 185 6.21 -2.62 16.32
CA HIS A 185 6.57 -1.59 17.30
C HIS A 185 5.33 -1.08 18.07
N PRO A 186 5.44 -0.74 19.37
CA PRO A 186 6.59 -0.87 20.29
C PRO A 186 6.89 -2.30 20.72
N SER A 187 6.03 -3.24 20.40
CA SER A 187 6.19 -4.67 20.63
C SER A 187 5.54 -5.46 19.51
N ILE A 188 6.07 -6.64 19.22
CA ILE A 188 5.48 -7.55 18.24
C ILE A 188 4.04 -7.87 18.63
N CYS A 189 3.13 -7.75 17.69
CA CYS A 189 1.72 -8.02 17.90
C CYS A 189 1.52 -9.50 18.18
N LYS A 190 0.88 -9.82 19.32
CA LYS A 190 0.58 -11.23 19.71
C LYS A 190 -0.38 -11.93 18.74
N ASN A 191 -1.13 -11.14 17.95
CA ASN A 191 -2.03 -11.65 16.91
C ASN A 191 -1.31 -11.90 15.57
N LEU A 192 -0.04 -11.57 15.44
CA LEU A 192 0.74 -11.82 14.23
C LEU A 192 1.11 -13.31 14.15
N ASN A 193 0.92 -13.90 12.95
CA ASN A 193 1.36 -15.26 12.64
C ASN A 193 2.77 -15.22 12.07
#